data_2425090688a9489ade3285cf6d868c70
#
_entry.id   2425090688a9489ade3285cf6d868c70
#
_cell.length_a   1.000
_cell.length_b   1.000
_cell.length_c   1.000
_cell.angle_alpha   90.00
_cell.angle_beta   90.00
_cell.angle_gamma   90.00
#
_symmetry.space_group_name_H-M   'P 1'
#
loop_
_entity.id
_entity.type
_entity.pdbx_description
1 polymer ?
#
loop_
_entity_poly.entity_id
_entity_poly.type
_entity_poly.pdbx_seq_one_letter_code
_entity_poly.pdbx_strand_id
1 'polypeptide(L)'
;MNYMSTQIIDTVIIGAGISGLACAKKLQENDRDFLIISENIGGRILTSKDGLANYGAFFVCSDYTNVLQHVTIKTRIKLSDFCFHNNTSYVLFSPTLILYSYQFIKTLKLLYTFRKRLRHFRKISENVSQKSSIENDPFLYKLYMQNASDFVKEQKMEKGTKKYLSQALYSTTFSKIKDMNAFSFLEFLLPLITPIYTFKFEKEKMIEPFKNKIVNNFVKDVKYKNKIYEIKFDENIMHAKNIVLATEINWSKNFIKIKKVNKPVSTNMLHVKGVPTVNYSSKLYHLFTPPSNVQAIANLNDGTYLLYYKNEHPNLNVYFKDPEIIAHHFWNPAGTINGHNLIESNRGKNLFLIGDYNVAGLEESYITGIFAANQIINKK
;
A
#
# COMPACT_ATOMS: atom_id res chain seq x y z
N MET A 1 -29.21 14.51 -6.90
CA MET A 1 -29.55 15.33 -5.71
C MET A 1 -28.86 16.69 -5.86
N ASN A 2 -29.64 17.77 -5.89
CA ASN A 2 -29.05 19.13 -5.91
C ASN A 2 -28.57 19.45 -4.50
N TYR A 3 -27.26 19.37 -4.26
CA TYR A 3 -26.61 19.78 -3.02
C TYR A 3 -26.37 21.30 -2.98
N MET A 4 -27.37 22.10 -3.35
CA MET A 4 -27.40 23.51 -2.98
C MET A 4 -27.92 23.60 -1.54
N SER A 5 -27.16 23.14 -0.56
CA SER A 5 -27.54 23.32 0.84
C SER A 5 -26.54 24.25 1.53
N THR A 6 -27.07 25.26 2.18
CA THR A 6 -26.40 26.10 3.16
C THR A 6 -25.93 25.31 4.40
N GLN A 7 -26.15 23.99 4.40
CA GLN A 7 -25.80 23.10 5.52
C GLN A 7 -24.30 22.83 5.51
N ILE A 8 -23.67 23.11 6.66
CA ILE A 8 -22.26 22.82 6.92
C ILE A 8 -22.17 21.39 7.40
N ILE A 9 -21.48 20.54 6.64
CA ILE A 9 -21.20 19.13 7.00
C ILE A 9 -20.10 19.12 8.06
N ASP A 10 -20.19 18.20 9.04
CA ASP A 10 -19.14 18.12 10.06
C ASP A 10 -17.79 17.71 9.44
N THR A 11 -17.76 16.66 8.62
CA THR A 11 -16.53 16.16 8.00
C THR A 11 -16.73 15.76 6.53
N VAL A 12 -15.86 16.24 5.64
CA VAL A 12 -15.77 15.74 4.27
C VAL A 12 -14.47 14.96 4.08
N ILE A 13 -14.59 13.73 3.60
CA ILE A 13 -13.49 12.83 3.26
C ILE A 13 -13.33 12.85 1.74
N ILE A 14 -12.15 13.19 1.25
CA ILE A 14 -11.85 13.23 -0.18
C ILE A 14 -10.97 12.01 -0.52
N GLY A 15 -11.56 11.06 -1.25
CA GLY A 15 -10.97 9.77 -1.59
C GLY A 15 -11.53 8.60 -0.78
N ALA A 16 -11.98 7.57 -1.49
CA ALA A 16 -12.51 6.32 -0.94
C ALA A 16 -11.54 5.14 -1.07
N GLY A 17 -10.23 5.39 -0.91
CA GLY A 17 -9.23 4.34 -0.68
C GLY A 17 -9.36 3.76 0.73
N ILE A 18 -8.56 2.74 1.05
CA ILE A 18 -8.64 2.02 2.33
C ILE A 18 -8.54 2.95 3.55
N SER A 19 -7.75 4.01 3.49
CA SER A 19 -7.61 5.01 4.57
C SER A 19 -8.86 5.87 4.72
N GLY A 20 -9.44 6.35 3.60
CA GLY A 20 -10.69 7.12 3.60
C GLY A 20 -11.87 6.31 4.10
N LEU A 21 -11.98 5.05 3.65
CA LEU A 21 -13.02 4.11 4.12
C LEU A 21 -12.86 3.78 5.61
N ALA A 22 -11.64 3.63 6.11
CA ALA A 22 -11.37 3.42 7.53
C ALA A 22 -11.79 4.62 8.38
N CYS A 23 -11.50 5.85 7.91
CA CYS A 23 -11.95 7.08 8.55
C CYS A 23 -13.48 7.16 8.60
N ALA A 24 -14.14 6.92 7.47
CA ALA A 24 -15.59 6.93 7.36
C ALA A 24 -16.26 5.91 8.29
N LYS A 25 -15.75 4.68 8.29
CA LYS A 25 -16.23 3.61 9.18
C LYS A 25 -16.15 4.03 10.64
N LYS A 26 -15.00 4.57 11.06
CA LYS A 26 -14.81 5.02 12.46
C LYS A 26 -15.69 6.19 12.83
N LEU A 27 -15.93 7.15 11.92
CA LEU A 27 -16.88 8.25 12.11
C LEU A 27 -18.32 7.73 12.22
N GLN A 28 -18.71 6.77 11.35
CA GLN A 28 -20.03 6.14 11.37
C GLN A 28 -20.29 5.40 12.69
N GLU A 29 -19.31 4.65 13.20
CA GLU A 29 -19.39 3.96 14.50
C GLU A 29 -19.56 4.89 15.70
N ASN A 30 -19.31 6.18 15.52
CA ASN A 30 -19.44 7.23 16.55
C ASN A 30 -20.50 8.28 16.20
N ASP A 31 -21.44 7.94 15.34
CA ASP A 31 -22.59 8.77 14.94
C ASP A 31 -22.21 10.17 14.48
N ARG A 32 -21.01 10.33 13.88
CA ARG A 32 -20.56 11.63 13.34
C ARG A 32 -21.15 11.85 11.96
N ASP A 33 -21.49 13.11 11.69
CA ASP A 33 -21.91 13.51 10.35
C ASP A 33 -20.72 13.64 9.42
N PHE A 34 -20.76 12.95 8.24
CA PHE A 34 -19.72 13.01 7.24
C PHE A 34 -20.24 12.67 5.83
N LEU A 35 -19.43 13.05 4.85
CA LEU A 35 -19.61 12.69 3.44
C LEU A 35 -18.28 12.26 2.85
N ILE A 36 -18.30 11.30 1.92
CA ILE A 36 -17.15 10.90 1.11
C ILE A 36 -17.35 11.40 -0.31
N ILE A 37 -16.32 12.03 -0.90
CA ILE A 37 -16.32 12.38 -2.33
C ILE A 37 -15.16 11.63 -3.00
N SER A 38 -15.47 10.79 -3.98
CA SER A 38 -14.48 10.00 -4.71
C SER A 38 -15.04 9.49 -6.02
N GLU A 39 -14.23 9.48 -7.09
CA GLU A 39 -14.61 8.87 -8.37
C GLU A 39 -14.67 7.35 -8.32
N ASN A 40 -13.85 6.73 -7.46
CA ASN A 40 -13.73 5.28 -7.36
C ASN A 40 -13.65 4.83 -5.90
N ILE A 41 -14.23 3.68 -5.59
CA ILE A 41 -14.19 3.07 -4.26
C ILE A 41 -13.17 1.94 -4.25
N GLY A 42 -12.27 1.94 -3.25
CA GLY A 42 -11.23 0.93 -3.05
C GLY A 42 -9.82 1.45 -3.30
N GLY A 43 -9.64 2.48 -4.13
CA GLY A 43 -8.33 3.03 -4.45
C GLY A 43 -7.40 1.96 -5.05
N ARG A 44 -6.25 1.70 -4.40
CA ARG A 44 -5.29 0.67 -4.81
C ARG A 44 -5.65 -0.77 -4.43
N ILE A 45 -6.84 -1.01 -3.88
CA ILE A 45 -7.44 -2.34 -3.80
C ILE A 45 -8.41 -2.49 -4.98
N LEU A 46 -7.86 -2.35 -6.20
CA LEU A 46 -8.63 -2.55 -7.43
C LEU A 46 -8.69 -4.04 -7.75
N THR A 47 -9.86 -4.51 -8.11
CA THR A 47 -10.09 -5.90 -8.54
C THR A 47 -10.52 -5.96 -10.00
N SER A 48 -10.36 -7.13 -10.63
CA SER A 48 -10.99 -7.45 -11.90
C SER A 48 -12.52 -7.30 -11.83
N LYS A 49 -13.19 -7.22 -12.98
CA LYS A 49 -14.65 -7.04 -13.05
C LYS A 49 -15.42 -8.16 -12.33
N ASP A 50 -14.90 -9.38 -12.37
CA ASP A 50 -15.45 -10.56 -11.67
C ASP A 50 -15.05 -10.64 -10.19
N GLY A 51 -14.19 -9.73 -9.70
CA GLY A 51 -13.69 -9.69 -8.33
C GLY A 51 -12.70 -10.82 -7.97
N LEU A 52 -12.21 -11.58 -8.95
CA LEU A 52 -11.34 -12.73 -8.71
C LEU A 52 -9.87 -12.35 -8.59
N ALA A 53 -9.40 -11.38 -9.37
CA ALA A 53 -8.02 -10.92 -9.38
C ALA A 53 -7.87 -9.56 -8.68
N ASN A 54 -6.87 -9.43 -7.79
CA ASN A 54 -6.48 -8.15 -7.20
C ASN A 54 -5.36 -7.53 -8.05
N TYR A 55 -5.65 -6.41 -8.70
CA TYR A 55 -4.71 -5.73 -9.60
C TYR A 55 -3.68 -4.88 -8.87
N GLY A 56 -3.98 -4.42 -7.67
CA GLY A 56 -3.08 -3.61 -6.85
C GLY A 56 -2.55 -4.38 -5.64
N ALA A 57 -3.19 -4.24 -4.49
CA ALA A 57 -2.81 -4.97 -3.28
C ALA A 57 -3.03 -6.47 -3.45
N PHE A 58 -1.94 -7.25 -3.50
CA PHE A 58 -1.98 -8.65 -3.88
C PHE A 58 -2.18 -9.61 -2.71
N PHE A 59 -1.63 -9.28 -1.53
CA PHE A 59 -1.71 -10.13 -0.35
C PHE A 59 -1.94 -9.32 0.93
N VAL A 60 -2.39 -10.03 1.98
CA VAL A 60 -2.47 -9.53 3.36
C VAL A 60 -1.61 -10.38 4.27
N CYS A 61 -1.08 -9.78 5.35
CA CYS A 61 -0.33 -10.48 6.38
C CYS A 61 -1.26 -10.94 7.51
N SER A 62 -0.97 -12.11 8.11
CA SER A 62 -1.76 -12.67 9.21
C SER A 62 -1.74 -11.84 10.49
N ASP A 63 -0.86 -10.86 10.60
CA ASP A 63 -0.77 -9.96 11.75
C ASP A 63 -1.38 -8.58 11.51
N TYR A 64 -2.11 -8.40 10.42
CA TYR A 64 -3.01 -7.27 10.25
C TYR A 64 -4.22 -7.42 11.19
N THR A 65 -4.62 -6.36 11.85
CA THR A 65 -5.74 -6.40 12.82
C THR A 65 -6.98 -5.73 12.27
N ASN A 66 -6.82 -4.67 11.51
CA ASN A 66 -7.91 -3.85 11.01
C ASN A 66 -8.37 -4.34 9.62
N VAL A 67 -7.45 -4.48 8.67
CA VAL A 67 -7.77 -4.85 7.28
C VAL A 67 -8.38 -6.25 7.20
N LEU A 68 -7.94 -7.20 8.05
CA LEU A 68 -8.49 -8.58 8.04
C LEU A 68 -9.98 -8.66 8.32
N GLN A 69 -10.57 -7.67 8.97
CA GLN A 69 -12.02 -7.60 9.21
C GLN A 69 -12.84 -7.35 7.93
N HIS A 70 -12.17 -6.91 6.86
CA HIS A 70 -12.80 -6.48 5.60
C HIS A 70 -12.37 -7.34 4.41
N VAL A 71 -11.74 -8.47 4.66
CA VAL A 71 -11.30 -9.38 3.60
C VAL A 71 -11.72 -10.81 3.88
N THR A 72 -12.01 -11.55 2.83
CA THR A 72 -12.09 -13.01 2.88
C THR A 72 -10.75 -13.58 2.45
N ILE A 73 -10.10 -14.32 3.35
CA ILE A 73 -8.84 -15.02 3.09
C ILE A 73 -9.10 -16.12 2.06
N LYS A 74 -8.25 -16.16 1.02
CA LYS A 74 -8.29 -17.20 -0.02
C LYS A 74 -7.17 -18.24 0.23
N THR A 75 -6.02 -18.04 -0.37
CA THR A 75 -4.94 -19.03 -0.40
C THR A 75 -3.73 -18.52 0.35
N ARG A 76 -3.12 -19.40 1.16
CA ARG A 76 -1.82 -19.10 1.79
C ARG A 76 -0.73 -19.13 0.73
N ILE A 77 0.08 -18.09 0.69
CA ILE A 77 1.28 -18.00 -0.14
C ILE A 77 2.44 -18.60 0.64
N LYS A 78 3.11 -19.61 0.09
CA LYS A 78 4.24 -20.30 0.70
C LYS A 78 5.55 -19.91 0.01
N LEU A 79 6.66 -19.96 0.72
CA LEU A 79 7.98 -19.71 0.11
C LEU A 79 8.33 -20.71 -1.01
N SER A 80 7.77 -21.92 -0.96
CA SER A 80 7.90 -22.93 -2.02
C SER A 80 7.22 -22.54 -3.34
N ASP A 81 6.29 -21.59 -3.31
CA ASP A 81 5.50 -21.16 -4.47
C ASP A 81 6.29 -20.18 -5.36
N PHE A 82 7.44 -19.69 -4.87
CA PHE A 82 8.25 -18.70 -5.57
C PHE A 82 9.37 -19.31 -6.40
N CYS A 83 9.61 -18.72 -7.56
CA CYS A 83 10.82 -18.87 -8.36
C CYS A 83 11.52 -17.50 -8.49
N PHE A 84 12.80 -17.48 -8.19
CA PHE A 84 13.60 -16.26 -8.26
C PHE A 84 14.40 -16.29 -9.58
N HIS A 85 14.21 -15.26 -10.40
CA HIS A 85 14.91 -15.10 -11.66
C HIS A 85 16.07 -14.12 -11.52
N ASN A 86 17.25 -14.63 -11.84
CA ASN A 86 18.47 -13.87 -12.07
C ASN A 86 18.92 -14.21 -13.49
N ASN A 87 20.17 -14.35 -13.81
CA ASN A 87 20.61 -14.87 -15.11
C ASN A 87 20.15 -16.33 -15.32
N THR A 88 19.91 -17.05 -14.23
CA THR A 88 19.34 -18.41 -14.19
C THR A 88 18.20 -18.45 -13.17
N SER A 89 17.16 -19.24 -13.43
CA SER A 89 16.08 -19.48 -12.47
C SER A 89 16.59 -20.31 -11.29
N TYR A 90 16.19 -19.96 -10.08
CA TYR A 90 16.47 -20.73 -8.87
C TYR A 90 15.31 -20.59 -7.85
N VAL A 91 15.24 -21.48 -6.89
CA VAL A 91 14.27 -21.45 -5.79
C VAL A 91 14.96 -21.01 -4.49
N LEU A 92 14.20 -20.44 -3.55
CA LEU A 92 14.74 -19.93 -2.29
C LEU A 92 15.49 -21.01 -1.50
N PHE A 93 14.96 -22.23 -1.43
CA PHE A 93 15.55 -23.35 -0.69
C PHE A 93 16.54 -24.15 -1.56
N SER A 94 17.40 -23.49 -2.30
CA SER A 94 18.51 -24.16 -2.99
C SER A 94 19.63 -24.51 -1.99
N PRO A 95 20.48 -25.53 -2.28
CA PRO A 95 21.62 -25.86 -1.41
C PRO A 95 22.56 -24.68 -1.11
N THR A 96 22.61 -23.70 -2.01
CA THR A 96 23.40 -22.47 -1.82
C THR A 96 22.89 -21.57 -0.68
N LEU A 97 21.68 -21.79 -0.16
CA LEU A 97 21.17 -21.08 1.00
C LEU A 97 22.04 -21.33 2.24
N ILE A 98 22.63 -22.52 2.37
CA ILE A 98 23.52 -22.89 3.48
C ILE A 98 24.70 -21.93 3.57
N LEU A 99 25.24 -21.47 2.42
CA LEU A 99 26.36 -20.52 2.37
C LEU A 99 26.02 -19.16 2.99
N TYR A 100 24.75 -18.83 3.10
CA TYR A 100 24.25 -17.56 3.63
C TYR A 100 23.47 -17.73 4.93
N SER A 101 23.52 -18.92 5.55
CA SER A 101 22.72 -19.26 6.75
C SER A 101 22.88 -18.24 7.88
N TYR A 102 24.11 -17.80 8.15
CA TYR A 102 24.35 -16.75 9.17
C TYR A 102 23.62 -15.43 8.87
N GLN A 103 23.64 -14.99 7.61
CA GLN A 103 22.97 -13.76 7.20
C GLN A 103 21.44 -13.90 7.30
N PHE A 104 20.90 -15.09 6.99
CA PHE A 104 19.48 -15.40 7.17
C PHE A 104 19.06 -15.39 8.63
N ILE A 105 19.80 -16.08 9.51
CA ILE A 105 19.51 -16.09 10.95
C ILE A 105 19.52 -14.68 11.52
N LYS A 106 20.50 -13.85 11.12
CA LYS A 106 20.56 -12.45 11.52
C LYS A 106 19.35 -11.66 11.02
N THR A 107 18.98 -11.84 9.76
CA THR A 107 17.77 -11.22 9.17
C THR A 107 16.53 -11.61 9.97
N LEU A 108 16.34 -12.90 10.28
CA LEU A 108 15.19 -13.36 11.07
C LEU A 108 15.15 -12.71 12.46
N LYS A 109 16.27 -12.62 13.17
CA LYS A 109 16.35 -11.95 14.48
C LYS A 109 15.93 -10.47 14.37
N LEU A 110 16.43 -9.77 13.37
CA LEU A 110 16.07 -8.38 13.10
C LEU A 110 14.57 -8.25 12.81
N LEU A 111 14.00 -9.14 11.99
CA LEU A 111 12.58 -9.15 11.66
C LEU A 111 11.69 -9.40 12.89
N TYR A 112 12.06 -10.31 13.79
CA TYR A 112 11.31 -10.52 15.03
C TYR A 112 11.32 -9.28 15.93
N THR A 113 12.48 -8.63 16.08
CA THR A 113 12.58 -7.38 16.84
C THR A 113 11.77 -6.27 16.21
N PHE A 114 11.90 -6.09 14.90
CA PHE A 114 11.15 -5.09 14.13
C PHE A 114 9.64 -5.34 14.22
N ARG A 115 9.18 -6.58 14.02
CA ARG A 115 7.76 -6.96 14.10
C ARG A 115 7.14 -6.60 15.45
N LYS A 116 7.86 -6.83 16.56
CA LYS A 116 7.40 -6.44 17.91
C LYS A 116 7.19 -4.94 18.02
N ARG A 117 8.15 -4.14 17.52
CA ARG A 117 8.07 -2.67 17.52
C ARG A 117 6.98 -2.17 16.56
N LEU A 118 6.85 -2.77 15.39
CA LEU A 118 5.82 -2.42 14.41
C LEU A 118 4.41 -2.65 14.96
N ARG A 119 4.15 -3.73 15.68
CA ARG A 119 2.87 -3.98 16.34
C ARG A 119 2.54 -2.90 17.37
N HIS A 120 3.52 -2.47 18.15
CA HIS A 120 3.35 -1.38 19.11
C HIS A 120 3.09 -0.05 18.39
N PHE A 121 3.87 0.26 17.35
CA PHE A 121 3.69 1.41 16.48
C PHE A 121 2.27 1.45 15.88
N ARG A 122 1.76 0.35 15.32
CA ARG A 122 0.40 0.25 14.77
C ARG A 122 -0.66 0.66 15.81
N LYS A 123 -0.56 0.11 17.02
CA LYS A 123 -1.52 0.40 18.11
C LYS A 123 -1.48 1.87 18.56
N ILE A 124 -0.29 2.44 18.72
CA ILE A 124 -0.14 3.85 19.10
C ILE A 124 -0.63 4.76 17.99
N SER A 125 -0.37 4.40 16.73
CA SER A 125 -0.69 5.24 15.56
C SER A 125 -2.19 5.37 15.28
N GLU A 126 -3.06 4.66 16.00
CA GLU A 126 -4.51 4.93 16.00
C GLU A 126 -4.87 6.26 16.70
N ASN A 127 -4.02 6.76 17.59
CA ASN A 127 -4.27 7.98 18.37
C ASN A 127 -3.18 9.05 18.25
N VAL A 128 -1.98 8.64 17.83
CA VAL A 128 -0.81 9.50 17.62
C VAL A 128 -0.42 9.41 16.15
N SER A 129 0.01 10.51 15.53
CA SER A 129 0.40 10.45 14.11
C SER A 129 1.54 9.46 13.88
N GLN A 130 1.57 8.81 12.70
CA GLN A 130 2.68 7.91 12.34
C GLN A 130 4.04 8.58 12.44
N LYS A 131 4.12 9.87 12.07
CA LYS A 131 5.33 10.65 12.22
C LYS A 131 5.79 10.67 13.68
N SER A 132 4.95 11.14 14.59
CA SER A 132 5.29 11.21 16.01
C SER A 132 5.53 9.83 16.62
N SER A 133 4.80 8.80 16.19
CA SER A 133 5.00 7.42 16.64
C SER A 133 6.37 6.85 16.24
N ILE A 134 6.86 7.20 15.03
CA ILE A 134 8.20 6.82 14.57
C ILE A 134 9.27 7.64 15.29
N GLU A 135 9.10 8.97 15.41
CA GLU A 135 10.07 9.87 16.05
C GLU A 135 10.26 9.55 17.54
N ASN A 136 9.23 9.06 18.21
CA ASN A 136 9.27 8.68 19.63
C ASN A 136 9.82 7.27 19.90
N ASP A 137 10.03 6.44 18.88
CA ASP A 137 10.71 5.14 19.01
C ASP A 137 12.11 5.24 18.38
N PRO A 138 13.22 5.32 19.18
CA PRO A 138 14.56 5.49 18.65
C PRO A 138 15.00 4.40 17.68
N PHE A 139 14.49 3.16 17.85
CA PHE A 139 14.83 2.06 16.95
C PHE A 139 14.13 2.23 15.59
N LEU A 140 12.84 2.53 15.57
CA LEU A 140 12.09 2.75 14.33
C LEU A 140 12.57 4.03 13.63
N TYR A 141 12.85 5.09 14.38
CA TYR A 141 13.37 6.34 13.83
C TYR A 141 14.73 6.15 13.16
N LYS A 142 15.67 5.44 13.83
CA LYS A 142 16.98 5.11 13.24
C LYS A 142 16.78 4.37 11.89
N LEU A 143 15.94 3.34 11.87
CA LEU A 143 15.66 2.58 10.64
C LEU A 143 15.02 3.44 9.55
N TYR A 144 14.11 4.34 9.92
CA TYR A 144 13.45 5.20 8.96
C TYR A 144 14.40 6.22 8.34
N MET A 145 15.34 6.75 9.12
CA MET A 145 16.36 7.72 8.67
C MET A 145 17.56 7.08 7.99
N GLN A 146 17.74 5.78 8.06
CA GLN A 146 18.86 5.06 7.48
C GLN A 146 18.49 4.50 6.10
N ASN A 147 19.38 4.68 5.09
CA ASN A 147 19.21 4.02 3.79
C ASN A 147 19.32 2.49 3.93
N ALA A 148 18.47 1.75 3.24
CA ALA A 148 18.45 0.29 3.34
C ALA A 148 19.76 -0.37 2.86
N SER A 149 20.44 0.19 1.83
CA SER A 149 21.73 -0.33 1.39
C SER A 149 22.81 -0.18 2.45
N ASP A 150 22.84 0.97 3.16
CA ASP A 150 23.80 1.21 4.23
C ASP A 150 23.51 0.33 5.44
N PHE A 151 22.22 0.15 5.78
CA PHE A 151 21.79 -0.78 6.80
C PHE A 151 22.23 -2.22 6.50
N VAL A 152 21.99 -2.71 5.29
CA VAL A 152 22.39 -4.05 4.84
C VAL A 152 23.90 -4.23 4.94
N LYS A 153 24.71 -3.22 4.58
CA LYS A 153 26.16 -3.21 4.70
C LYS A 153 26.60 -3.21 6.18
N GLU A 154 26.06 -2.32 7.01
CA GLU A 154 26.32 -2.28 8.47
C GLU A 154 26.03 -3.62 9.12
N GLN A 155 24.94 -4.26 8.69
CA GLN A 155 24.53 -5.59 9.20
C GLN A 155 25.32 -6.75 8.56
N LYS A 156 26.23 -6.53 7.61
CA LYS A 156 27.00 -7.57 6.89
C LYS A 156 26.11 -8.62 6.22
N MET A 157 25.02 -8.18 5.57
CA MET A 157 24.02 -9.05 4.94
C MET A 157 24.01 -8.94 3.41
N GLU A 158 24.99 -8.30 2.78
CA GLU A 158 24.96 -7.91 1.37
C GLU A 158 24.80 -9.10 0.41
N LYS A 159 25.55 -10.19 0.64
CA LYS A 159 25.57 -11.34 -0.28
C LYS A 159 24.21 -12.06 -0.31
N GLY A 160 23.65 -12.36 0.87
CA GLY A 160 22.34 -12.99 0.99
C GLY A 160 21.22 -12.09 0.49
N THR A 161 21.29 -10.80 0.81
CA THR A 161 20.33 -9.79 0.33
C THR A 161 20.35 -9.68 -1.19
N LYS A 162 21.53 -9.57 -1.82
CA LYS A 162 21.65 -9.50 -3.28
C LYS A 162 21.10 -10.75 -3.96
N LYS A 163 21.30 -11.93 -3.38
CA LYS A 163 20.94 -13.20 -4.01
C LYS A 163 19.45 -13.54 -3.87
N TYR A 164 18.83 -13.25 -2.72
CA TYR A 164 17.48 -13.74 -2.40
C TYR A 164 16.48 -12.62 -2.07
N LEU A 165 16.87 -11.58 -1.31
CA LEU A 165 15.92 -10.63 -0.79
C LEU A 165 15.63 -9.49 -1.77
N SER A 166 16.61 -9.14 -2.62
CA SER A 166 16.44 -8.03 -3.58
C SER A 166 15.36 -8.30 -4.62
N GLN A 167 15.19 -9.55 -5.06
CA GLN A 167 14.14 -9.93 -5.98
C GLN A 167 12.75 -9.82 -5.34
N ALA A 168 12.61 -10.37 -4.13
CA ALA A 168 11.36 -10.30 -3.38
C ALA A 168 10.93 -8.83 -3.15
N LEU A 169 11.86 -7.99 -2.71
CA LEU A 169 11.60 -6.57 -2.51
C LEU A 169 11.26 -5.85 -3.82
N TYR A 170 12.04 -6.07 -4.88
CA TYR A 170 11.79 -5.42 -6.17
C TYR A 170 10.44 -5.79 -6.77
N SER A 171 10.01 -7.03 -6.59
CA SER A 171 8.73 -7.53 -7.11
C SER A 171 7.53 -7.07 -6.29
N THR A 172 7.70 -6.81 -4.99
CA THR A 172 6.60 -6.41 -4.10
C THR A 172 6.50 -4.89 -3.93
N THR A 173 7.63 -4.18 -4.03
CA THR A 173 7.69 -2.73 -3.81
C THR A 173 7.92 -1.93 -5.08
N PHE A 174 8.28 -2.59 -6.19
CA PHE A 174 8.68 -1.99 -7.45
C PHE A 174 9.88 -1.03 -7.33
N SER A 175 10.60 -1.11 -6.21
CA SER A 175 11.74 -0.25 -5.86
C SER A 175 13.01 -1.07 -5.64
N LYS A 176 14.16 -0.40 -5.79
CA LYS A 176 15.47 -0.98 -5.48
C LYS A 176 15.82 -0.69 -4.02
N ILE A 177 16.55 -1.60 -3.37
CA ILE A 177 16.98 -1.45 -1.96
C ILE A 177 17.71 -0.12 -1.71
N LYS A 178 18.51 0.35 -2.67
CA LYS A 178 19.23 1.61 -2.56
C LYS A 178 18.34 2.87 -2.52
N ASP A 179 17.09 2.75 -2.93
CA ASP A 179 16.16 3.87 -3.04
C ASP A 179 15.19 3.95 -1.83
N MET A 180 15.11 2.88 -1.01
CA MET A 180 14.26 2.81 0.18
C MET A 180 15.02 2.99 1.49
N ASN A 181 14.30 3.24 2.58
CA ASN A 181 14.86 3.26 3.92
C ASN A 181 14.87 1.85 4.56
N ALA A 182 15.62 1.69 5.66
CA ALA A 182 15.76 0.40 6.34
C ALA A 182 14.45 -0.05 7.03
N PHE A 183 13.56 0.88 7.38
CA PHE A 183 12.23 0.55 7.91
C PHE A 183 11.41 -0.19 6.85
N SER A 184 11.23 0.39 5.67
CA SER A 184 10.52 -0.23 4.55
C SER A 184 11.18 -1.55 4.10
N PHE A 185 12.53 -1.61 4.11
CA PHE A 185 13.25 -2.85 3.84
C PHE A 185 12.83 -3.98 4.78
N LEU A 186 12.79 -3.75 6.10
CA LEU A 186 12.38 -4.76 7.07
C LEU A 186 10.88 -5.04 7.01
N GLU A 187 10.05 -4.04 6.78
CA GLU A 187 8.60 -4.16 6.67
C GLU A 187 8.19 -5.11 5.53
N PHE A 188 8.73 -4.90 4.34
CA PHE A 188 8.43 -5.75 3.18
C PHE A 188 9.13 -7.11 3.21
N LEU A 189 10.02 -7.37 4.18
CA LEU A 189 10.58 -8.69 4.46
C LEU A 189 9.82 -9.45 5.57
N LEU A 190 8.83 -8.86 6.22
CA LEU A 190 8.00 -9.55 7.23
C LEU A 190 7.34 -10.85 6.72
N PRO A 191 6.99 -11.01 5.45
CA PRO A 191 6.53 -12.29 4.91
C PRO A 191 7.46 -13.49 5.16
N LEU A 192 8.74 -13.27 5.45
CA LEU A 192 9.66 -14.35 5.84
C LEU A 192 9.31 -14.97 7.19
N ILE A 193 8.65 -14.23 8.09
CA ILE A 193 8.28 -14.68 9.46
C ILE A 193 6.79 -14.56 9.77
N THR A 194 6.00 -14.04 8.85
CA THR A 194 4.56 -13.81 9.01
C THR A 194 3.84 -14.45 7.83
N PRO A 195 2.87 -15.36 8.06
CA PRO A 195 2.06 -15.90 6.99
C PRO A 195 1.37 -14.82 6.18
N ILE A 196 1.36 -14.98 4.86
CA ILE A 196 0.67 -14.11 3.92
C ILE A 196 -0.36 -14.90 3.10
N TYR A 197 -1.41 -14.20 2.70
CA TYR A 197 -2.55 -14.82 2.00
C TYR A 197 -3.01 -13.94 0.86
N THR A 198 -3.42 -14.55 -0.25
CA THR A 198 -4.30 -13.89 -1.21
C THR A 198 -5.66 -13.68 -0.58
N PHE A 199 -6.40 -12.69 -1.03
CA PHE A 199 -7.66 -12.31 -0.39
C PHE A 199 -8.67 -11.77 -1.39
N LYS A 200 -9.93 -11.73 -0.98
CA LYS A 200 -10.99 -10.95 -1.61
C LYS A 200 -11.36 -9.79 -0.69
N PHE A 201 -11.35 -8.57 -1.22
CA PHE A 201 -11.80 -7.41 -0.46
C PHE A 201 -13.33 -7.33 -0.46
N GLU A 202 -13.94 -7.38 0.72
CA GLU A 202 -15.39 -7.31 0.92
C GLU A 202 -15.88 -5.86 0.93
N LYS A 203 -15.61 -5.16 -0.19
CA LYS A 203 -15.87 -3.73 -0.35
C LYS A 203 -17.32 -3.35 -0.04
N GLU A 204 -18.27 -4.04 -0.64
CA GLU A 204 -19.70 -3.75 -0.47
C GLU A 204 -20.12 -3.87 1.00
N LYS A 205 -19.68 -4.93 1.68
CA LYS A 205 -19.93 -5.12 3.11
C LYS A 205 -19.32 -4.01 3.97
N MET A 206 -18.13 -3.52 3.62
CA MET A 206 -17.47 -2.45 4.36
C MET A 206 -18.21 -1.13 4.24
N ILE A 207 -18.73 -0.79 3.05
CA ILE A 207 -19.38 0.50 2.79
C ILE A 207 -20.88 0.51 3.12
N GLU A 208 -21.52 -0.64 3.27
CA GLU A 208 -22.97 -0.76 3.45
C GLU A 208 -23.53 0.21 4.52
N PRO A 209 -22.91 0.37 5.72
CA PRO A 209 -23.43 1.26 6.75
C PRO A 209 -23.45 2.75 6.38
N PHE A 210 -22.72 3.17 5.35
CA PHE A 210 -22.60 4.56 4.93
C PHE A 210 -22.60 4.74 3.40
N LYS A 211 -23.15 3.79 2.66
CA LYS A 211 -23.20 3.82 1.19
C LYS A 211 -23.89 5.06 0.65
N ASN A 212 -24.92 5.52 1.32
CA ASN A 212 -25.67 6.74 0.98
C ASN A 212 -24.88 8.05 1.27
N LYS A 213 -23.77 7.98 1.98
CA LYS A 213 -22.85 9.10 2.25
C LYS A 213 -21.68 9.17 1.28
N ILE A 214 -21.68 8.36 0.20
CA ILE A 214 -20.64 8.36 -0.83
C ILE A 214 -21.16 9.07 -2.07
N VAL A 215 -20.49 10.16 -2.44
CA VAL A 215 -20.75 10.92 -3.68
C VAL A 215 -19.70 10.53 -4.70
N ASN A 216 -20.14 9.95 -5.82
CA ASN A 216 -19.26 9.65 -6.94
C ASN A 216 -18.98 10.94 -7.72
N ASN A 217 -17.85 11.56 -7.40
CA ASN A 217 -17.44 12.80 -8.03
C ASN A 217 -15.95 13.09 -7.81
N PHE A 218 -15.43 14.06 -8.58
CA PHE A 218 -14.07 14.56 -8.50
C PHE A 218 -14.05 15.96 -7.87
N VAL A 219 -13.26 16.14 -6.80
CA VAL A 219 -13.07 17.44 -6.15
C VAL A 219 -12.07 18.28 -6.94
N LYS A 220 -12.51 19.44 -7.43
CA LYS A 220 -11.70 20.37 -8.23
C LYS A 220 -10.88 21.33 -7.39
N ASP A 221 -11.43 21.79 -6.25
CA ASP A 221 -10.79 22.80 -5.40
C ASP A 221 -11.22 22.66 -3.94
N VAL A 222 -10.32 23.05 -3.03
CA VAL A 222 -10.55 23.08 -1.58
C VAL A 222 -9.97 24.37 -1.01
N LYS A 223 -10.82 25.25 -0.46
CA LYS A 223 -10.43 26.53 0.13
C LYS A 223 -10.83 26.61 1.59
N TYR A 224 -9.99 27.25 2.41
CA TYR A 224 -10.29 27.51 3.81
C TYR A 224 -10.59 29.00 4.00
N LYS A 225 -11.82 29.31 4.36
CA LYS A 225 -12.31 30.68 4.60
C LYS A 225 -13.22 30.70 5.84
N ASN A 226 -13.11 31.72 6.66
CA ASN A 226 -14.00 31.93 7.82
C ASN A 226 -14.13 30.69 8.73
N LYS A 227 -13.03 29.97 8.97
CA LYS A 227 -12.95 28.72 9.77
C LYS A 227 -13.73 27.53 9.19
N ILE A 228 -14.14 27.58 7.92
CA ILE A 228 -14.88 26.54 7.20
C ILE A 228 -14.14 26.21 5.89
N TYR A 229 -14.24 24.98 5.46
CA TYR A 229 -13.77 24.54 4.15
C TYR A 229 -14.88 24.67 3.12
N GLU A 230 -14.53 25.27 1.99
CA GLU A 230 -15.31 25.31 0.75
C GLU A 230 -14.72 24.27 -0.19
N ILE A 231 -15.51 23.27 -0.57
CA ILE A 231 -15.13 22.17 -1.45
C ILE A 231 -15.90 22.28 -2.74
N LYS A 232 -15.18 22.46 -3.86
CA LYS A 232 -15.78 22.57 -5.19
C LYS A 232 -15.65 21.25 -5.94
N PHE A 233 -16.77 20.73 -6.45
CA PHE A 233 -16.86 19.56 -7.31
C PHE A 233 -17.98 19.77 -8.33
N ASP A 234 -17.71 19.48 -9.61
CA ASP A 234 -18.55 19.91 -10.75
C ASP A 234 -18.91 21.40 -10.63
N GLU A 235 -20.19 21.72 -10.70
CA GLU A 235 -20.73 23.07 -10.50
C GLU A 235 -21.24 23.29 -9.06
N ASN A 236 -21.03 22.32 -8.16
CA ASN A 236 -21.50 22.38 -6.80
C ASN A 236 -20.40 22.87 -5.83
N ILE A 237 -20.83 23.53 -4.79
CA ILE A 237 -19.99 23.95 -3.66
C ILE A 237 -20.59 23.37 -2.37
N MET A 238 -19.74 22.76 -1.55
CA MET A 238 -20.09 22.21 -0.26
C MET A 238 -19.23 22.84 0.81
N HIS A 239 -19.78 22.94 2.04
CA HIS A 239 -19.06 23.49 3.20
C HIS A 239 -18.85 22.42 4.26
N ALA A 240 -17.64 22.40 4.86
CA ALA A 240 -17.31 21.45 5.93
C ALA A 240 -16.47 22.08 7.04
N LYS A 241 -16.62 21.57 8.27
CA LYS A 241 -15.77 21.96 9.40
C LYS A 241 -14.42 21.28 9.38
N ASN A 242 -14.39 20.00 8.98
CA ASN A 242 -13.20 19.18 8.91
C ASN A 242 -13.02 18.62 7.48
N ILE A 243 -11.76 18.54 7.03
CA ILE A 243 -11.39 17.90 5.78
C ILE A 243 -10.39 16.77 6.05
N VAL A 244 -10.65 15.62 5.42
CA VAL A 244 -9.74 14.49 5.40
C VAL A 244 -9.32 14.22 3.95
N LEU A 245 -8.06 14.49 3.63
CA LEU A 245 -7.47 14.18 2.31
C LEU A 245 -6.92 12.74 2.34
N ALA A 246 -7.64 11.84 1.68
CA ALA A 246 -7.32 10.41 1.55
C ALA A 246 -6.94 10.05 0.11
N THR A 247 -6.30 10.98 -0.59
CA THR A 247 -5.93 10.91 -2.01
C THR A 247 -4.44 10.70 -2.18
N GLU A 248 -3.98 10.49 -3.39
CA GLU A 248 -2.56 10.43 -3.68
C GLU A 248 -1.87 11.78 -3.43
N ILE A 249 -0.54 11.72 -3.20
CA ILE A 249 0.24 12.89 -2.76
C ILE A 249 0.29 14.00 -3.80
N ASN A 250 0.37 13.66 -5.09
CA ASN A 250 0.48 14.66 -6.14
C ASN A 250 -0.79 15.49 -6.26
N TRP A 251 -1.94 14.85 -6.05
CA TRP A 251 -3.23 15.55 -6.02
C TRP A 251 -3.37 16.41 -4.74
N SER A 252 -3.03 15.84 -3.56
CA SER A 252 -3.10 16.57 -2.29
C SER A 252 -2.23 17.83 -2.26
N LYS A 253 -1.10 17.86 -2.96
CA LYS A 253 -0.21 19.03 -3.09
C LYS A 253 -0.88 20.25 -3.72
N ASN A 254 -1.94 20.07 -4.52
CA ASN A 254 -2.68 21.17 -5.11
C ASN A 254 -3.41 22.02 -4.06
N PHE A 255 -3.74 21.45 -2.91
CA PHE A 255 -4.54 22.09 -1.86
C PHE A 255 -3.74 22.43 -0.61
N ILE A 256 -2.65 21.70 -0.37
CA ILE A 256 -1.83 21.87 0.84
C ILE A 256 -0.36 21.96 0.52
N LYS A 257 0.34 22.84 1.24
CA LYS A 257 1.79 22.96 1.11
C LYS A 257 2.48 21.79 1.82
N ILE A 258 3.15 20.92 1.05
CA ILE A 258 3.98 19.84 1.55
C ILE A 258 5.42 20.07 1.08
N LYS A 259 6.34 20.34 2.02
CA LYS A 259 7.73 20.71 1.69
C LYS A 259 8.53 19.58 1.06
N LYS A 260 8.45 18.40 1.66
CA LYS A 260 9.17 17.20 1.20
C LYS A 260 8.29 15.96 1.36
N VAL A 261 8.35 15.07 0.39
CA VAL A 261 7.63 13.79 0.36
C VAL A 261 8.58 12.68 -0.04
N ASN A 262 8.27 11.47 0.35
CA ASN A 262 8.92 10.29 -0.19
C ASN A 262 8.60 10.16 -1.69
N LYS A 263 9.54 9.64 -2.46
CA LYS A 263 9.34 9.49 -3.90
C LYS A 263 8.39 8.33 -4.18
N PRO A 264 7.36 8.54 -4.99
CA PRO A 264 6.47 7.49 -5.42
C PRO A 264 7.21 6.51 -6.34
N VAL A 265 6.73 5.28 -6.36
CA VAL A 265 7.09 4.26 -7.34
C VAL A 265 5.93 4.04 -8.30
N SER A 266 6.22 3.64 -9.53
CA SER A 266 5.22 3.31 -10.53
C SER A 266 5.51 1.94 -11.15
N THR A 267 4.46 1.28 -11.62
CA THR A 267 4.54 0.02 -12.35
C THR A 267 3.35 -0.14 -13.28
N ASN A 268 3.54 -0.86 -14.37
CA ASN A 268 2.46 -1.34 -15.22
C ASN A 268 2.06 -2.75 -14.79
N MET A 269 0.79 -3.08 -14.92
CA MET A 269 0.24 -4.41 -14.70
C MET A 269 -0.55 -4.86 -15.92
N LEU A 270 -0.28 -6.06 -16.41
CA LEU A 270 -1.10 -6.76 -17.38
C LEU A 270 -1.80 -7.92 -16.70
N HIS A 271 -3.08 -8.07 -16.96
CA HIS A 271 -3.81 -9.31 -16.72
C HIS A 271 -3.83 -10.08 -18.03
N VAL A 272 -3.21 -11.25 -18.05
CA VAL A 272 -2.94 -12.04 -19.26
C VAL A 272 -3.56 -13.41 -19.09
N LYS A 273 -4.26 -13.88 -20.12
CA LYS A 273 -4.63 -15.28 -20.31
C LYS A 273 -3.61 -15.93 -21.25
N GLY A 274 -3.21 -17.18 -20.99
CA GLY A 274 -2.27 -17.90 -21.84
C GLY A 274 -1.70 -19.13 -21.15
N VAL A 275 -1.01 -19.98 -21.92
CA VAL A 275 -0.33 -21.16 -21.38
C VAL A 275 1.12 -20.79 -21.08
N PRO A 276 1.60 -20.91 -19.83
CA PRO A 276 2.99 -20.54 -19.51
C PRO A 276 3.98 -21.40 -20.29
N THR A 277 5.07 -20.80 -20.74
CA THR A 277 6.18 -21.54 -21.31
C THR A 277 6.86 -22.39 -20.23
N VAL A 278 7.66 -23.40 -20.62
CA VAL A 278 8.25 -24.39 -19.70
C VAL A 278 8.96 -23.75 -18.50
N ASN A 279 9.63 -22.60 -18.70
CA ASN A 279 10.36 -21.90 -17.64
C ASN A 279 9.45 -21.25 -16.60
N TYR A 280 8.16 -21.05 -16.90
CA TYR A 280 7.19 -20.34 -16.08
C TYR A 280 6.01 -21.20 -15.63
N SER A 281 6.03 -22.52 -15.92
CA SER A 281 4.95 -23.46 -15.58
C SER A 281 5.06 -24.07 -14.17
N SER A 282 6.26 -24.06 -13.56
CA SER A 282 6.56 -24.88 -12.37
C SER A 282 6.23 -24.22 -11.04
N LYS A 283 6.03 -22.90 -11.01
CA LYS A 283 5.78 -22.12 -9.78
C LYS A 283 4.66 -21.12 -9.97
N LEU A 284 4.05 -20.71 -8.86
CA LEU A 284 2.95 -19.74 -8.90
C LEU A 284 3.45 -18.30 -9.05
N TYR A 285 4.62 -17.98 -8.48
CA TYR A 285 5.13 -16.61 -8.45
C TYR A 285 6.56 -16.58 -8.97
N HIS A 286 6.79 -15.73 -9.96
CA HIS A 286 8.12 -15.49 -10.53
C HIS A 286 8.56 -14.08 -10.19
N LEU A 287 9.67 -13.95 -9.47
CA LEU A 287 10.23 -12.71 -8.98
C LEU A 287 11.54 -12.42 -9.69
N PHE A 288 11.69 -11.23 -10.24
CA PHE A 288 12.82 -10.89 -11.11
C PHE A 288 13.83 -9.97 -10.42
N THR A 289 15.10 -10.18 -10.76
CA THR A 289 16.21 -9.36 -10.24
C THR A 289 16.20 -7.96 -10.88
N PRO A 290 16.38 -6.87 -10.11
CA PRO A 290 16.69 -5.57 -10.70
C PRO A 290 17.98 -5.65 -11.55
N PRO A 291 18.05 -5.06 -12.75
CA PRO A 291 17.15 -4.07 -13.33
C PRO A 291 16.12 -4.62 -14.33
N SER A 292 15.67 -5.85 -14.19
CA SER A 292 14.70 -6.45 -15.12
C SER A 292 13.52 -5.52 -15.38
N ASN A 293 13.07 -5.44 -16.64
CA ASN A 293 11.86 -4.70 -16.99
C ASN A 293 10.62 -5.39 -16.42
N VAL A 294 10.50 -6.71 -16.54
CA VAL A 294 9.48 -7.49 -15.83
C VAL A 294 9.92 -7.65 -14.39
N GLN A 295 9.02 -7.35 -13.46
CA GLN A 295 9.27 -7.32 -12.02
C GLN A 295 8.70 -8.55 -11.32
N ALA A 296 7.48 -8.95 -11.72
CA ALA A 296 6.84 -10.15 -11.18
C ALA A 296 5.85 -10.75 -12.19
N ILE A 297 5.64 -12.07 -12.08
CA ILE A 297 4.53 -12.78 -12.69
C ILE A 297 3.84 -13.59 -11.58
N ALA A 298 2.53 -13.46 -11.46
CA ALA A 298 1.72 -14.20 -10.49
C ALA A 298 0.65 -15.02 -11.22
N ASN A 299 0.64 -16.32 -11.00
CA ASN A 299 -0.40 -17.23 -11.49
C ASN A 299 -1.62 -17.13 -10.57
N LEU A 300 -2.81 -16.92 -11.13
CA LEU A 300 -4.06 -16.82 -10.39
C LEU A 300 -4.78 -18.17 -10.20
N ASN A 301 -4.21 -19.24 -10.76
CA ASN A 301 -4.76 -20.62 -10.75
C ASN A 301 -6.11 -20.80 -11.49
N ASP A 302 -6.41 -19.90 -12.41
CA ASP A 302 -7.62 -19.94 -13.26
C ASP A 302 -7.27 -19.87 -14.76
N GLY A 303 -6.00 -20.08 -15.10
CA GLY A 303 -5.46 -19.95 -16.47
C GLY A 303 -5.10 -18.50 -16.82
N THR A 304 -5.14 -17.60 -15.86
CA THR A 304 -4.74 -16.19 -16.02
C THR A 304 -3.59 -15.81 -15.10
N TYR A 305 -2.92 -14.71 -15.45
CA TYR A 305 -1.69 -14.26 -14.81
C TYR A 305 -1.67 -12.75 -14.67
N LEU A 306 -1.10 -12.25 -13.56
CA LEU A 306 -0.73 -10.85 -13.45
C LEU A 306 0.76 -10.70 -13.74
N LEU A 307 1.10 -9.85 -14.69
CA LEU A 307 2.49 -9.54 -15.06
C LEU A 307 2.75 -8.07 -14.76
N TYR A 308 3.72 -7.80 -13.89
CA TYR A 308 4.14 -6.44 -13.53
C TYR A 308 5.43 -6.07 -14.24
N TYR A 309 5.47 -4.90 -14.87
CA TYR A 309 6.64 -4.42 -15.60
C TYR A 309 6.81 -2.90 -15.46
N LYS A 310 8.04 -2.45 -15.71
CA LYS A 310 8.40 -1.06 -15.38
C LYS A 310 8.15 -0.07 -16.50
N ASN A 311 8.79 -0.25 -17.65
CA ASN A 311 8.84 0.76 -18.71
C ASN A 311 8.21 0.27 -20.01
N GLU A 312 8.93 -0.60 -20.73
CA GLU A 312 8.53 -1.09 -22.05
C GLU A 312 7.60 -2.28 -21.95
N HIS A 313 6.62 -2.33 -22.83
CA HIS A 313 5.72 -3.48 -22.92
C HIS A 313 6.54 -4.75 -23.21
N PRO A 314 6.49 -5.77 -22.35
CA PRO A 314 7.30 -6.97 -22.54
C PRO A 314 6.78 -7.80 -23.72
N ASN A 315 7.70 -8.52 -24.37
CA ASN A 315 7.30 -9.56 -25.33
C ASN A 315 6.67 -10.73 -24.57
N LEU A 316 5.35 -10.83 -24.60
CA LEU A 316 4.58 -11.81 -23.85
C LEU A 316 4.84 -13.25 -24.29
N ASN A 317 5.27 -13.48 -25.57
CA ASN A 317 5.57 -14.81 -26.07
C ASN A 317 6.79 -15.47 -25.40
N VAL A 318 7.62 -14.69 -24.69
CA VAL A 318 8.69 -15.21 -23.84
C VAL A 318 8.11 -15.98 -22.64
N TYR A 319 6.97 -15.53 -22.12
CA TYR A 319 6.37 -16.03 -20.88
C TYR A 319 5.20 -16.99 -21.13
N PHE A 320 4.44 -16.76 -22.20
CA PHE A 320 3.21 -17.48 -22.50
C PHE A 320 3.14 -17.88 -23.96
N LYS A 321 2.49 -19.01 -24.26
CA LYS A 321 2.00 -19.37 -25.59
C LYS A 321 0.62 -18.74 -25.75
N ASP A 322 0.38 -18.18 -26.94
CA ASP A 322 -0.89 -17.53 -27.32
C ASP A 322 -1.42 -16.56 -26.27
N PRO A 323 -0.64 -15.55 -25.86
CA PRO A 323 -1.03 -14.60 -24.81
C PRO A 323 -2.15 -13.68 -25.29
N GLU A 324 -3.21 -13.56 -24.48
CA GLU A 324 -4.31 -12.61 -24.64
C GLU A 324 -4.31 -11.62 -23.47
N ILE A 325 -4.30 -10.32 -23.72
CA ILE A 325 -4.36 -9.28 -22.70
C ILE A 325 -5.83 -9.04 -22.33
N ILE A 326 -6.19 -9.37 -21.10
CA ILE A 326 -7.54 -9.13 -20.52
C ILE A 326 -7.66 -7.70 -20.03
N ALA A 327 -6.62 -7.18 -19.36
CA ALA A 327 -6.60 -5.81 -18.83
C ALA A 327 -5.17 -5.28 -18.74
N HIS A 328 -5.05 -3.94 -18.83
CA HIS A 328 -3.83 -3.19 -18.53
C HIS A 328 -4.16 -2.11 -17.53
N HIS A 329 -3.30 -1.93 -16.54
CA HIS A 329 -3.40 -0.85 -15.57
C HIS A 329 -2.03 -0.25 -15.28
N PHE A 330 -1.95 1.09 -15.26
CA PHE A 330 -0.75 1.82 -14.86
C PHE A 330 -0.93 2.39 -13.47
N TRP A 331 -0.12 1.90 -12.52
CA TRP A 331 -0.09 2.40 -11.15
C TRP A 331 0.91 3.54 -11.01
N ASN A 332 0.41 4.75 -10.77
CA ASN A 332 1.22 5.93 -10.50
C ASN A 332 0.50 6.88 -9.52
N PRO A 333 0.80 6.79 -8.21
CA PRO A 333 1.79 5.89 -7.60
C PRO A 333 1.28 4.47 -7.36
N ALA A 334 2.17 3.48 -7.45
CA ALA A 334 1.94 2.15 -6.90
C ALA A 334 2.16 2.12 -5.37
N GLY A 335 3.04 2.97 -4.88
CA GLY A 335 3.31 3.20 -3.46
C GLY A 335 4.25 4.38 -3.23
N THR A 336 4.36 4.82 -1.99
CA THR A 336 5.22 5.94 -1.58
C THR A 336 6.29 5.44 -0.61
N ILE A 337 7.33 4.77 -1.15
CA ILE A 337 8.27 3.96 -0.37
C ILE A 337 9.66 4.63 -0.27
N ASN A 338 10.06 5.41 -1.29
CA ASN A 338 11.44 5.84 -1.47
C ASN A 338 11.72 7.15 -0.76
N GLY A 339 12.45 7.11 0.34
CA GLY A 339 12.92 8.28 1.07
C GLY A 339 12.84 8.18 2.58
N HIS A 340 13.09 9.32 3.23
CA HIS A 340 13.22 9.44 4.68
C HIS A 340 12.36 10.59 5.24
N ASN A 341 11.34 11.03 4.48
CA ASN A 341 10.54 12.19 4.86
C ASN A 341 9.32 11.75 5.66
N LEU A 342 9.21 12.23 6.89
CA LEU A 342 8.04 12.05 7.73
C LEU A 342 7.11 13.26 7.59
N ILE A 343 5.86 12.99 7.27
CA ILE A 343 4.82 13.99 7.06
C ILE A 343 3.82 13.93 8.22
N GLU A 344 3.54 15.09 8.83
CA GLU A 344 2.51 15.17 9.85
C GLU A 344 1.12 15.01 9.22
N SER A 345 0.31 14.12 9.78
CA SER A 345 -1.05 13.86 9.31
C SER A 345 -2.01 14.98 9.68
N ASN A 346 -1.89 15.56 10.88
CA ASN A 346 -2.67 16.73 11.28
C ASN A 346 -2.01 17.99 10.70
N ARG A 347 -2.67 18.63 9.74
CA ARG A 347 -2.16 19.82 9.03
C ARG A 347 -2.61 21.14 9.67
N GLY A 348 -3.26 21.09 10.82
CA GLY A 348 -3.90 22.24 11.44
C GLY A 348 -5.24 22.62 10.78
N LYS A 349 -5.94 23.59 11.35
CA LYS A 349 -7.21 24.09 10.82
C LYS A 349 -8.22 22.99 10.49
N ASN A 350 -8.25 21.90 11.26
CA ASN A 350 -9.12 20.75 11.04
C ASN A 350 -8.91 20.01 9.69
N LEU A 351 -7.68 20.03 9.15
CA LEU A 351 -7.32 19.31 7.96
C LEU A 351 -6.40 18.14 8.30
N PHE A 352 -6.73 16.98 7.77
CA PHE A 352 -5.97 15.74 7.94
C PHE A 352 -5.52 15.20 6.59
N LEU A 353 -4.28 14.72 6.53
CA LEU A 353 -3.70 14.04 5.39
C LEU A 353 -3.44 12.57 5.79
N ILE A 354 -4.12 11.63 5.13
CA ILE A 354 -4.08 10.21 5.47
C ILE A 354 -3.76 9.33 4.24
N GLY A 355 -3.14 8.18 4.47
CA GLY A 355 -2.71 7.25 3.44
C GLY A 355 -1.28 6.75 3.69
N ASP A 356 -0.62 6.26 2.64
CA ASP A 356 0.71 5.64 2.68
C ASP A 356 1.89 6.64 2.61
N TYR A 357 1.74 7.84 3.08
CA TYR A 357 2.75 8.90 2.94
C TYR A 357 4.00 8.68 3.77
N ASN A 358 3.87 8.04 4.93
CA ASN A 358 4.98 7.74 5.84
C ASN A 358 5.37 6.27 5.77
N VAL A 359 4.39 5.39 5.88
CA VAL A 359 4.59 3.93 5.87
C VAL A 359 3.64 3.33 4.85
N ALA A 360 4.20 2.60 3.90
CA ALA A 360 3.42 1.94 2.86
C ALA A 360 2.83 0.64 3.40
N GLY A 361 1.58 0.35 3.04
CA GLY A 361 0.91 -0.88 3.45
C GLY A 361 -0.58 -0.67 3.62
N LEU A 362 -1.36 -1.75 3.51
CA LEU A 362 -2.81 -1.71 3.69
C LEU A 362 -3.18 -1.38 5.14
N GLU A 363 -2.56 -2.07 6.09
CA GLU A 363 -2.81 -1.90 7.52
C GLU A 363 -2.38 -0.51 7.99
N GLU A 364 -1.21 -0.07 7.57
CA GLU A 364 -0.64 1.23 7.92
C GLU A 364 -1.51 2.38 7.36
N SER A 365 -1.98 2.23 6.12
CA SER A 365 -2.90 3.20 5.51
C SER A 365 -4.25 3.21 6.22
N TYR A 366 -4.79 2.05 6.58
CA TYR A 366 -6.04 1.93 7.36
C TYR A 366 -5.94 2.68 8.69
N ILE A 367 -4.85 2.48 9.43
CA ILE A 367 -4.59 3.10 10.73
C ILE A 367 -4.55 4.63 10.64
N THR A 368 -4.04 5.21 9.54
CA THR A 368 -4.09 6.67 9.36
C THR A 368 -5.53 7.20 9.28
N GLY A 369 -6.45 6.40 8.73
CA GLY A 369 -7.88 6.71 8.71
C GLY A 369 -8.49 6.71 10.11
N ILE A 370 -8.19 5.69 10.92
CA ILE A 370 -8.60 5.62 12.34
C ILE A 370 -8.05 6.83 13.09
N PHE A 371 -6.78 7.16 12.90
CA PHE A 371 -6.15 8.32 13.54
C PHE A 371 -6.93 9.61 13.25
N ALA A 372 -7.20 9.93 11.98
CA ALA A 372 -7.92 11.13 11.62
C ALA A 372 -9.32 11.19 12.24
N ALA A 373 -10.05 10.07 12.19
CA ALA A 373 -11.36 9.97 12.82
C ALA A 373 -11.29 10.19 14.33
N ASN A 374 -10.35 9.55 15.04
CA ASN A 374 -10.17 9.73 16.48
C ASN A 374 -9.84 11.18 16.84
N GLN A 375 -9.00 11.87 16.03
CA GLN A 375 -8.73 13.29 16.23
C GLN A 375 -9.97 14.17 16.04
N ILE A 376 -10.89 13.82 15.15
CA ILE A 376 -12.15 14.54 14.92
C ILE A 376 -13.15 14.26 16.04
N ILE A 377 -13.29 12.99 16.45
CA ILE A 377 -14.23 12.55 17.50
C ILE A 377 -13.86 13.17 18.85
N ASN A 378 -12.57 13.19 19.18
CA ASN A 378 -12.08 13.66 20.49
C ASN A 378 -11.95 15.19 20.60
N LYS A 379 -12.25 15.95 19.56
CA LYS A 379 -12.37 17.40 19.64
C LYS A 379 -13.68 17.75 20.36
N LYS A 380 -13.53 18.34 21.54
CA LYS A 380 -14.64 18.99 22.29
C LYS A 380 -14.99 20.33 21.67
#